data_a47838fa7000a09348fd08c1c1b071cd
#
_entry.id   a47838fa7000a09348fd08c1c1b071cd
#
_cell.length_a   1.000
_cell.length_b   1.000
_cell.length_c   1.000
_cell.angle_alpha   90.00
_cell.angle_beta   90.00
_cell.angle_gamma   90.00
#
_symmetry.space_group_name_H-M   'P 1'
#
loop_
_entity.id
_entity.type
_entity.pdbx_description
1 polymer ?
#
loop_
_entity_poly.entity_id
_entity_poly.type
_entity_poly.pdbx_seq_one_letter_code
_entity_poly.pdbx_strand_id
1 'polypeptide(L)'
;MLAGLDLDSIFSSLLSRGGECGELFFEEVRTLSVLLEDGRVERVLEGTDSGIGIRLVFREKTYYAYTTDRAGDAVLSLARDLSRYAEGGGVPVSLPASPTMAENPSPVRVPPSTRGIAEKVELVRTMDRVARGASRSVRQVRATYGEAERRIEVAYHPGVFAADRQTFTLLTVQCVAGNGSGLTMGYETGGGTAGWEFLEEVLPGTLAEKAAGRALRALSARRIEGGRMPVVLSSEAGGTMVHEAVGHGLEADLARRGMSVYRDSLGTRVGSPLVSIVDDATIPGKRGSFGIDDEGSPGRRTLLVSDGILRGFLYDRLLARKEGVPPTGNGRRESYRHRPIPRMTNTVILPGTSSPEEILRSVDRGLFVRKMGGGQVNTVTGDFMFEVAEGYRIENGRQGEPVRGATITGNGPEALGMIDRVGDDLGFGLGTCGKEGQGVPVGDAQPTLRFGPPFLTVG
;
A
#
# COMPACT_ATOMS: atom_id res chain seq x y z
N MET A 1 -17.64 -18.18 10.14
CA MET A 1 -18.16 -16.83 10.31
C MET A 1 -18.46 -16.61 11.77
N LEU A 2 -18.10 -15.44 12.31
CA LEU A 2 -18.31 -15.11 13.71
C LEU A 2 -19.81 -15.09 14.09
N ALA A 3 -20.67 -14.67 13.15
CA ALA A 3 -22.11 -14.64 13.36
C ALA A 3 -22.76 -16.00 13.70
N GLY A 4 -22.06 -17.11 13.51
CA GLY A 4 -22.49 -18.45 13.88
C GLY A 4 -21.94 -18.94 15.22
N LEU A 5 -21.14 -18.13 15.93
CA LEU A 5 -20.54 -18.44 17.22
C LEU A 5 -21.33 -17.79 18.35
N ASP A 6 -21.28 -18.38 19.53
CA ASP A 6 -21.76 -17.76 20.78
C ASP A 6 -20.72 -16.72 21.25
N LEU A 7 -20.80 -15.52 20.67
CA LEU A 7 -19.87 -14.43 20.95
C LEU A 7 -19.92 -14.00 22.42
N ASP A 8 -21.10 -14.02 23.05
CA ASP A 8 -21.26 -13.62 24.45
C ASP A 8 -20.47 -14.56 25.38
N SER A 9 -20.57 -15.87 25.18
CA SER A 9 -19.78 -16.85 25.93
C SER A 9 -18.28 -16.73 25.69
N ILE A 10 -17.87 -16.51 24.43
CA ILE A 10 -16.46 -16.39 24.06
C ILE A 10 -15.85 -15.11 24.68
N PHE A 11 -16.50 -13.96 24.54
CA PHE A 11 -16.00 -12.71 25.13
C PHE A 11 -16.08 -12.68 26.65
N SER A 12 -17.13 -13.27 27.25
CA SER A 12 -17.21 -13.44 28.70
C SER A 12 -16.06 -14.28 29.23
N SER A 13 -15.67 -15.34 28.51
CA SER A 13 -14.49 -16.15 28.86
C SER A 13 -13.18 -15.37 28.64
N LEU A 14 -13.01 -14.68 27.52
CA LEU A 14 -11.83 -13.91 27.19
C LEU A 14 -11.56 -12.81 28.24
N LEU A 15 -12.60 -12.13 28.68
CA LEU A 15 -12.55 -10.99 29.59
C LEU A 15 -12.88 -11.36 31.06
N SER A 16 -12.97 -12.66 31.36
CA SER A 16 -13.34 -13.17 32.72
C SER A 16 -12.40 -12.73 33.82
N ARG A 17 -11.16 -12.43 33.50
CA ARG A 17 -10.10 -12.00 34.42
C ARG A 17 -9.63 -10.58 34.20
N GLY A 18 -10.46 -9.75 33.52
CA GLY A 18 -10.16 -8.40 33.15
C GLY A 18 -9.70 -8.28 31.69
N GLY A 19 -9.36 -7.07 31.29
CA GLY A 19 -8.94 -6.72 29.94
C GLY A 19 -9.48 -5.35 29.57
N GLU A 20 -8.72 -4.61 28.79
CA GLU A 20 -9.12 -3.28 28.29
C GLU A 20 -9.99 -3.42 27.05
N CYS A 21 -9.72 -4.45 26.26
CA CYS A 21 -10.54 -4.84 25.11
C CYS A 21 -10.26 -6.31 24.76
N GLY A 22 -11.24 -6.90 24.09
CA GLY A 22 -11.13 -8.19 23.42
C GLY A 22 -11.53 -8.05 21.95
N GLU A 23 -10.97 -8.90 21.09
CA GLU A 23 -11.27 -8.92 19.67
C GLU A 23 -11.27 -10.33 19.11
N LEU A 24 -12.24 -10.63 18.27
CA LEU A 24 -12.22 -11.76 17.35
C LEU A 24 -12.19 -11.21 15.93
N PHE A 25 -11.26 -11.72 15.13
CA PHE A 25 -11.10 -11.39 13.73
C PHE A 25 -11.21 -12.67 12.89
N PHE A 26 -12.29 -12.80 12.14
CA PHE A 26 -12.44 -13.84 11.14
C PHE A 26 -11.99 -13.34 9.79
N GLU A 27 -11.27 -14.19 9.07
CA GLU A 27 -10.88 -13.95 7.69
C GLU A 27 -11.05 -15.20 6.85
N GLU A 28 -11.50 -15.01 5.62
CA GLU A 28 -11.46 -15.99 4.54
C GLU A 28 -10.96 -15.29 3.28
N VAL A 29 -9.88 -15.81 2.70
CA VAL A 29 -9.28 -15.29 1.47
C VAL A 29 -9.26 -16.41 0.44
N ARG A 30 -9.90 -16.19 -0.70
CA ARG A 30 -9.79 -17.04 -1.89
C ARG A 30 -8.90 -16.34 -2.89
N THR A 31 -7.87 -17.02 -3.37
CA THR A 31 -6.91 -16.49 -4.33
C THR A 31 -6.85 -17.35 -5.58
N LEU A 32 -6.63 -16.71 -6.73
CA LEU A 32 -6.22 -17.36 -7.96
C LEU A 32 -5.12 -16.57 -8.62
N SER A 33 -4.10 -17.24 -9.12
CA SER A 33 -3.04 -16.62 -9.92
C SER A 33 -2.70 -17.46 -11.15
N VAL A 34 -2.39 -16.77 -12.24
CA VAL A 34 -1.88 -17.35 -13.49
C VAL A 34 -0.53 -16.71 -13.76
N LEU A 35 0.51 -17.54 -13.89
CA LEU A 35 1.84 -17.13 -14.28
C LEU A 35 2.16 -17.68 -15.66
N LEU A 36 2.54 -16.79 -16.56
CA LEU A 36 3.11 -17.11 -17.86
C LEU A 36 4.55 -16.61 -17.91
N GLU A 37 5.45 -17.45 -18.37
CA GLU A 37 6.85 -17.10 -18.61
C GLU A 37 7.28 -17.68 -19.94
N ASP A 38 7.93 -16.87 -20.76
CA ASP A 38 8.45 -17.22 -22.06
C ASP A 38 7.47 -17.97 -22.99
N GLY A 39 6.23 -17.44 -23.06
CA GLY A 39 5.18 -17.96 -23.93
C GLY A 39 4.46 -19.20 -23.38
N ARG A 40 4.84 -19.69 -22.20
CA ARG A 40 4.26 -20.87 -21.56
C ARG A 40 3.57 -20.53 -20.26
N VAL A 41 2.39 -21.09 -20.04
CA VAL A 41 1.74 -21.03 -18.72
C VAL A 41 2.49 -21.97 -17.79
N GLU A 42 3.28 -21.41 -16.90
CA GLU A 42 4.08 -22.17 -15.95
C GLU A 42 3.27 -22.65 -14.75
N ARG A 43 2.28 -21.84 -14.34
CA ARG A 43 1.55 -22.13 -13.12
C ARG A 43 0.17 -21.49 -13.10
N VAL A 44 -0.81 -22.24 -12.66
CA VAL A 44 -2.12 -21.78 -12.21
C VAL A 44 -2.27 -22.26 -10.78
N LEU A 45 -2.44 -21.33 -9.84
CA LEU A 45 -2.66 -21.64 -8.43
C LEU A 45 -4.00 -21.07 -8.00
N GLU A 46 -4.78 -21.90 -7.33
CA GLU A 46 -6.00 -21.50 -6.65
C GLU A 46 -5.95 -22.04 -5.22
N GLY A 47 -6.43 -21.24 -4.25
CA GLY A 47 -6.46 -21.68 -2.87
C GLY A 47 -7.41 -20.83 -2.03
N THR A 48 -7.84 -21.42 -0.92
CA THR A 48 -8.62 -20.72 0.11
C THR A 48 -7.90 -20.90 1.44
N ASP A 49 -7.68 -19.79 2.13
CA ASP A 49 -7.18 -19.76 3.51
C ASP A 49 -8.20 -19.09 4.40
N SER A 50 -8.44 -19.64 5.60
CA SER A 50 -9.38 -19.03 6.53
C SER A 50 -9.07 -19.40 7.97
N GLY A 51 -9.40 -18.50 8.89
CA GLY A 51 -9.21 -18.72 10.32
C GLY A 51 -9.73 -17.58 11.16
N ILE A 52 -9.49 -17.69 12.46
CA ILE A 52 -9.90 -16.71 13.46
C ILE A 52 -8.67 -16.32 14.29
N GLY A 53 -8.40 -15.01 14.34
CA GLY A 53 -7.49 -14.40 15.30
C GLY A 53 -8.25 -13.95 16.54
N ILE A 54 -7.65 -14.12 17.72
CA ILE A 54 -8.20 -13.69 19.00
C ILE A 54 -7.18 -12.81 19.69
N ARG A 55 -7.61 -11.64 20.15
CA ARG A 55 -6.76 -10.67 20.84
C ARG A 55 -7.36 -10.28 22.19
N LEU A 56 -6.51 -10.26 23.20
CA LEU A 56 -6.77 -9.65 24.50
C LEU A 56 -5.77 -8.52 24.71
N VAL A 57 -6.23 -7.36 25.14
CA VAL A 57 -5.38 -6.27 25.60
C VAL A 57 -5.54 -6.12 27.10
N PHE A 58 -4.43 -6.19 27.84
CA PHE A 58 -4.39 -6.01 29.29
C PHE A 58 -3.12 -5.26 29.69
N ARG A 59 -3.27 -4.17 30.46
CA ARG A 59 -2.18 -3.25 30.86
C ARG A 59 -1.33 -2.81 29.66
N GLU A 60 -2.02 -2.39 28.60
CA GLU A 60 -1.42 -1.95 27.32
C GLU A 60 -0.64 -3.01 26.54
N LYS A 61 -0.60 -4.25 27.02
CA LYS A 61 0.03 -5.39 26.31
C LYS A 61 -1.00 -6.14 25.49
N THR A 62 -0.62 -6.51 24.30
CA THR A 62 -1.43 -7.34 23.40
C THR A 62 -1.02 -8.80 23.56
N TYR A 63 -2.00 -9.65 23.83
CA TYR A 63 -1.90 -11.11 23.79
C TYR A 63 -2.71 -11.59 22.59
N TYR A 64 -2.11 -12.43 21.77
CA TYR A 64 -2.70 -12.84 20.49
C TYR A 64 -2.54 -14.34 20.28
N ALA A 65 -3.62 -14.96 19.80
CA ALA A 65 -3.62 -16.35 19.34
C ALA A 65 -4.49 -16.45 18.09
N TYR A 66 -4.31 -17.51 17.31
CA TYR A 66 -5.15 -17.77 16.14
C TYR A 66 -5.41 -19.27 15.95
N THR A 67 -6.44 -19.60 15.19
CA THR A 67 -6.77 -20.98 14.84
C THR A 67 -7.37 -21.06 13.44
N THR A 68 -7.13 -22.16 12.75
CA THR A 68 -7.86 -22.56 11.53
C THR A 68 -9.12 -23.36 11.86
N ASP A 69 -9.22 -23.90 13.08
CA ASP A 69 -10.43 -24.54 13.57
C ASP A 69 -11.45 -23.47 13.96
N ARG A 70 -12.57 -23.46 13.27
CA ARG A 70 -13.65 -22.49 13.42
C ARG A 70 -14.80 -22.98 14.30
N ALA A 71 -14.65 -24.16 14.92
CA ALA A 71 -15.63 -24.68 15.88
C ALA A 71 -15.68 -23.80 17.13
N GLY A 72 -16.89 -23.55 17.65
CA GLY A 72 -17.09 -22.69 18.82
C GLY A 72 -16.27 -23.12 20.03
N ASP A 73 -16.17 -24.43 20.28
CA ASP A 73 -15.39 -24.97 21.40
C ASP A 73 -13.89 -24.68 21.27
N ALA A 74 -13.33 -24.76 20.06
CA ALA A 74 -11.92 -24.44 19.81
C ALA A 74 -11.63 -22.95 20.08
N VAL A 75 -12.50 -22.06 19.58
CA VAL A 75 -12.40 -20.61 19.79
C VAL A 75 -12.58 -20.26 21.28
N LEU A 76 -13.55 -20.88 21.96
CA LEU A 76 -13.79 -20.69 23.37
C LEU A 76 -12.60 -21.18 24.25
N SER A 77 -11.97 -22.29 23.86
CA SER A 77 -10.77 -22.79 24.55
C SER A 77 -9.62 -21.76 24.44
N LEU A 78 -9.35 -21.23 23.25
CA LEU A 78 -8.32 -20.19 23.07
C LEU A 78 -8.65 -18.91 23.85
N ALA A 79 -9.92 -18.50 23.90
CA ALA A 79 -10.34 -17.35 24.68
C ALA A 79 -10.05 -17.53 26.18
N ARG A 80 -10.32 -18.74 26.75
CA ARG A 80 -9.97 -19.12 28.13
C ARG A 80 -8.46 -19.10 28.37
N ASP A 81 -7.67 -19.60 27.42
CA ASP A 81 -6.22 -19.60 27.55
C ASP A 81 -5.65 -18.17 27.55
N LEU A 82 -6.12 -17.32 26.68
CA LEU A 82 -5.72 -15.91 26.66
C LEU A 82 -6.15 -15.16 27.91
N SER A 83 -7.31 -15.48 28.52
CA SER A 83 -7.77 -14.83 29.73
C SER A 83 -6.80 -14.97 30.90
N ARG A 84 -5.96 -16.03 30.91
CA ARG A 84 -4.96 -16.30 31.97
C ARG A 84 -3.85 -15.25 32.06
N TYR A 85 -3.67 -14.44 30.98
CA TYR A 85 -2.70 -13.36 30.99
C TYR A 85 -3.23 -12.05 31.59
N ALA A 86 -4.52 -12.02 31.97
CA ALA A 86 -5.12 -10.91 32.72
C ALA A 86 -5.27 -11.26 34.17
N GLU A 87 -5.13 -10.26 35.06
CA GLU A 87 -5.26 -10.37 36.50
C GLU A 87 -6.17 -9.27 37.03
N GLY A 88 -7.45 -9.54 37.12
CA GLY A 88 -8.47 -8.55 37.55
C GLY A 88 -9.85 -9.15 37.62
N GLY A 89 -10.85 -8.33 37.85
CA GLY A 89 -12.27 -8.70 37.79
C GLY A 89 -12.79 -8.84 36.38
N GLY A 90 -13.78 -9.69 36.15
CA GLY A 90 -14.45 -9.82 34.87
C GLY A 90 -15.06 -8.50 34.37
N VAL A 91 -15.07 -8.32 33.08
CA VAL A 91 -15.64 -7.15 32.42
C VAL A 91 -16.98 -7.54 31.80
N PRO A 92 -18.06 -6.76 32.03
CA PRO A 92 -19.35 -6.99 31.37
C PRO A 92 -19.20 -6.89 29.83
N VAL A 93 -19.70 -7.88 29.13
CA VAL A 93 -19.67 -7.93 27.66
C VAL A 93 -20.93 -7.33 27.08
N SER A 94 -20.79 -6.52 26.03
CA SER A 94 -21.90 -6.02 25.23
C SER A 94 -21.44 -5.91 23.77
N LEU A 95 -22.06 -6.69 22.90
CA LEU A 95 -21.80 -6.68 21.46
C LEU A 95 -23.14 -6.59 20.71
N PRO A 96 -23.14 -6.02 19.49
CA PRO A 96 -24.29 -6.14 18.59
C PRO A 96 -24.55 -7.62 18.23
N ALA A 97 -25.82 -8.00 18.10
CA ALA A 97 -26.21 -9.38 17.82
C ALA A 97 -25.81 -9.86 16.41
N SER A 98 -25.57 -8.95 15.49
CA SER A 98 -25.15 -9.25 14.10
C SER A 98 -24.20 -8.21 13.56
N PRO A 99 -23.35 -8.58 12.58
CA PRO A 99 -22.41 -7.63 12.01
C PRO A 99 -23.10 -6.59 11.13
N THR A 100 -22.64 -5.35 11.24
CA THR A 100 -22.95 -4.29 10.28
C THR A 100 -22.04 -4.47 9.07
N MET A 101 -22.64 -4.62 7.87
CA MET A 101 -21.87 -4.61 6.63
C MET A 101 -21.33 -3.21 6.35
N ALA A 102 -20.04 -3.14 6.11
CA ALA A 102 -19.41 -1.88 5.73
C ALA A 102 -19.85 -1.43 4.34
N GLU A 103 -19.95 -0.12 4.16
CA GLU A 103 -20.09 0.46 2.83
C GLU A 103 -18.73 0.40 2.13
N ASN A 104 -18.65 -0.43 1.08
CA ASN A 104 -17.42 -0.62 0.33
C ASN A 104 -17.25 0.52 -0.69
N PRO A 105 -16.15 1.30 -0.63
CA PRO A 105 -15.89 2.37 -1.59
C PRO A 105 -15.64 1.86 -3.03
N SER A 106 -15.38 0.56 -3.17
CA SER A 106 -15.07 -0.10 -4.44
C SER A 106 -16.02 -1.29 -4.67
N PRO A 107 -17.32 -1.04 -4.95
CA PRO A 107 -18.28 -2.11 -5.19
C PRO A 107 -17.91 -2.90 -6.45
N VAL A 108 -17.86 -4.22 -6.33
CA VAL A 108 -17.55 -5.13 -7.43
C VAL A 108 -18.78 -5.29 -8.33
N ARG A 109 -18.65 -4.95 -9.62
CA ARG A 109 -19.71 -5.14 -10.62
C ARG A 109 -19.68 -6.54 -11.23
N VAL A 110 -18.49 -7.04 -11.51
CA VAL A 110 -18.28 -8.36 -12.11
C VAL A 110 -17.26 -9.15 -11.28
N PRO A 111 -17.71 -10.07 -10.41
CA PRO A 111 -16.79 -10.88 -9.61
C PRO A 111 -15.81 -11.66 -10.50
N PRO A 112 -14.49 -11.64 -10.22
CA PRO A 112 -13.51 -12.36 -11.02
C PRO A 112 -13.74 -13.87 -11.04
N SER A 113 -14.33 -14.44 -9.99
CA SER A 113 -14.72 -15.84 -9.89
C SER A 113 -15.77 -16.28 -10.93
N THR A 114 -16.49 -15.33 -11.56
CA THR A 114 -17.44 -15.61 -12.66
C THR A 114 -16.74 -15.84 -14.01
N ARG A 115 -15.44 -15.59 -14.10
CA ARG A 115 -14.65 -15.74 -15.32
C ARG A 115 -13.83 -17.03 -15.30
N GLY A 116 -13.84 -17.72 -16.42
CA GLY A 116 -13.12 -18.97 -16.58
C GLY A 116 -11.60 -18.79 -16.62
N ILE A 117 -10.87 -19.84 -16.27
CA ILE A 117 -9.39 -19.83 -16.32
C ILE A 117 -8.87 -19.49 -17.72
N ALA A 118 -9.56 -19.92 -18.78
CA ALA A 118 -9.16 -19.63 -20.17
C ALA A 118 -9.13 -18.12 -20.46
N GLU A 119 -10.09 -17.34 -19.96
CA GLU A 119 -10.12 -15.87 -20.12
C GLU A 119 -8.94 -15.23 -19.37
N LYS A 120 -8.62 -15.70 -18.16
CA LYS A 120 -7.50 -15.23 -17.34
C LYS A 120 -6.15 -15.55 -17.98
N VAL A 121 -6.02 -16.73 -18.56
CA VAL A 121 -4.83 -17.14 -19.34
C VAL A 121 -4.66 -16.26 -20.58
N GLU A 122 -5.74 -15.85 -21.26
CA GLU A 122 -5.64 -15.01 -22.45
C GLU A 122 -5.13 -13.59 -22.11
N LEU A 123 -5.39 -13.07 -20.90
CA LEU A 123 -4.80 -11.80 -20.44
C LEU A 123 -3.27 -11.86 -20.41
N VAL A 124 -2.72 -12.90 -19.79
CA VAL A 124 -1.25 -13.06 -19.69
C VAL A 124 -0.60 -13.39 -21.03
N ARG A 125 -1.30 -14.15 -21.90
CA ARG A 125 -0.86 -14.40 -23.27
C ARG A 125 -0.84 -13.13 -24.11
N THR A 126 -1.82 -12.29 -23.94
CA THR A 126 -1.87 -10.99 -24.64
C THR A 126 -0.70 -10.11 -24.21
N MET A 127 -0.39 -10.04 -22.91
CA MET A 127 0.78 -9.30 -22.43
C MET A 127 2.09 -9.86 -23.00
N ASP A 128 2.29 -11.17 -23.00
CA ASP A 128 3.51 -11.79 -23.56
C ASP A 128 3.66 -11.49 -25.05
N ARG A 129 2.59 -11.68 -25.84
CA ARG A 129 2.58 -11.44 -27.29
C ARG A 129 2.92 -9.99 -27.62
N VAL A 130 2.29 -9.04 -26.94
CA VAL A 130 2.52 -7.61 -27.17
C VAL A 130 3.95 -7.21 -26.79
N ALA A 131 4.42 -7.65 -25.60
CA ALA A 131 5.76 -7.34 -25.16
C ALA A 131 6.84 -7.88 -26.10
N ARG A 132 6.70 -9.14 -26.56
CA ARG A 132 7.63 -9.76 -27.54
C ARG A 132 7.56 -9.10 -28.89
N GLY A 133 6.38 -8.65 -29.30
CA GLY A 133 6.18 -7.94 -30.56
C GLY A 133 6.86 -6.57 -30.62
N ALA A 134 7.19 -5.97 -29.48
CA ALA A 134 7.79 -4.63 -29.42
C ALA A 134 9.20 -4.57 -30.04
N SER A 135 10.01 -5.61 -29.90
CA SER A 135 11.37 -5.69 -30.49
C SER A 135 11.97 -7.10 -30.40
N ARG A 136 12.82 -7.45 -31.37
CA ARG A 136 13.69 -8.64 -31.31
C ARG A 136 14.69 -8.60 -30.14
N SER A 137 14.90 -7.45 -29.52
CA SER A 137 15.75 -7.29 -28.34
C SER A 137 15.06 -7.75 -27.05
N VAL A 138 13.74 -7.95 -27.03
CA VAL A 138 13.04 -8.56 -25.89
C VAL A 138 13.43 -10.03 -25.81
N ARG A 139 14.04 -10.43 -24.69
CA ARG A 139 14.62 -11.78 -24.47
C ARG A 139 13.70 -12.63 -23.60
N GLN A 140 13.13 -12.06 -22.54
CA GLN A 140 12.27 -12.74 -21.60
C GLN A 140 11.05 -11.88 -21.27
N VAL A 141 9.90 -12.52 -21.14
CA VAL A 141 8.67 -11.90 -20.67
C VAL A 141 8.07 -12.78 -19.60
N ARG A 142 7.74 -12.16 -18.47
CA ARG A 142 6.99 -12.77 -17.40
C ARG A 142 5.71 -11.97 -17.18
N ALA A 143 4.56 -12.62 -17.32
CA ALA A 143 3.26 -12.00 -17.17
C ALA A 143 2.44 -12.74 -16.10
N THR A 144 1.80 -12.00 -15.22
CA THR A 144 1.00 -12.57 -14.13
C THR A 144 -0.36 -11.89 -14.06
N TYR A 145 -1.39 -12.71 -13.91
CA TYR A 145 -2.71 -12.30 -13.43
C TYR A 145 -2.86 -12.82 -12.00
N GLY A 146 -3.40 -11.98 -11.11
CA GLY A 146 -3.73 -12.36 -9.74
C GLY A 146 -5.08 -11.79 -9.33
N GLU A 147 -5.85 -12.57 -8.58
CA GLU A 147 -7.06 -12.13 -7.93
C GLU A 147 -7.12 -12.64 -6.49
N ALA A 148 -7.78 -11.87 -5.62
CA ALA A 148 -8.09 -12.28 -4.27
C ALA A 148 -9.47 -11.75 -3.87
N GLU A 149 -10.33 -12.64 -3.38
CA GLU A 149 -11.59 -12.29 -2.73
C GLU A 149 -11.39 -12.48 -1.22
N ARG A 150 -11.44 -11.39 -0.47
CA ARG A 150 -11.22 -11.35 0.98
C ARG A 150 -12.51 -11.00 1.68
N ARG A 151 -12.92 -11.80 2.64
CA ARG A 151 -14.04 -11.56 3.54
C ARG A 151 -13.54 -11.49 4.97
N ILE A 152 -13.93 -10.46 5.68
CA ILE A 152 -13.61 -10.29 7.10
C ILE A 152 -14.88 -10.06 7.92
N GLU A 153 -14.84 -10.54 9.18
CA GLU A 153 -15.78 -10.19 10.24
C GLU A 153 -14.95 -9.84 11.49
N VAL A 154 -15.28 -8.71 12.10
CA VAL A 154 -14.58 -8.19 13.27
C VAL A 154 -15.58 -8.00 14.39
N ALA A 155 -15.45 -8.76 15.48
CA ALA A 155 -16.12 -8.48 16.73
C ALA A 155 -15.10 -7.90 17.71
N TYR A 156 -15.36 -6.72 18.21
CA TYR A 156 -14.48 -5.99 19.12
C TYR A 156 -15.27 -5.46 20.32
N HIS A 157 -14.85 -5.84 21.51
CA HIS A 157 -15.41 -5.30 22.75
C HIS A 157 -14.57 -4.09 23.20
N PRO A 158 -15.21 -2.93 23.49
CA PRO A 158 -16.66 -2.75 23.54
C PRO A 158 -17.29 -2.34 22.18
N GLY A 159 -18.39 -2.98 21.85
CA GLY A 159 -19.45 -2.40 21.01
C GLY A 159 -19.28 -2.43 19.49
N VAL A 160 -18.36 -3.18 18.90
CA VAL A 160 -18.23 -3.32 17.44
C VAL A 160 -18.50 -4.74 17.00
N PHE A 161 -19.37 -4.91 16.00
CA PHE A 161 -19.45 -6.12 15.21
C PHE A 161 -19.69 -5.69 13.76
N ALA A 162 -18.70 -5.84 12.91
CA ALA A 162 -18.70 -5.34 11.54
C ALA A 162 -18.12 -6.38 10.56
N ALA A 163 -18.48 -6.25 9.29
CA ALA A 163 -18.00 -7.11 8.22
C ALA A 163 -17.69 -6.31 6.95
N ASP A 164 -16.72 -6.76 6.17
CA ASP A 164 -16.37 -6.19 4.87
C ASP A 164 -16.03 -7.29 3.86
N ARG A 165 -16.12 -6.95 2.58
CA ARG A 165 -15.70 -7.77 1.45
C ARG A 165 -14.85 -6.95 0.52
N GLN A 166 -13.66 -7.43 0.22
CA GLN A 166 -12.69 -6.78 -0.64
C GLN A 166 -12.35 -7.72 -1.78
N THR A 167 -12.27 -7.19 -2.99
CA THR A 167 -11.83 -7.95 -4.16
C THR A 167 -10.67 -7.23 -4.79
N PHE A 168 -9.56 -7.93 -4.96
CA PHE A 168 -8.34 -7.41 -5.56
C PHE A 168 -8.10 -8.09 -6.89
N THR A 169 -7.77 -7.31 -7.92
CA THR A 169 -7.29 -7.80 -9.21
C THR A 169 -6.00 -7.11 -9.57
N LEU A 170 -5.07 -7.87 -10.15
CA LEU A 170 -3.74 -7.36 -10.49
C LEU A 170 -3.22 -8.01 -11.77
N LEU A 171 -2.71 -7.20 -12.67
CA LEU A 171 -1.87 -7.62 -13.78
C LEU A 171 -0.44 -7.11 -13.53
N THR A 172 0.54 -7.96 -13.77
CA THR A 172 1.95 -7.58 -13.74
C THR A 172 2.65 -8.11 -14.97
N VAL A 173 3.46 -7.29 -15.59
CA VAL A 173 4.31 -7.71 -16.71
C VAL A 173 5.73 -7.20 -16.50
N GLN A 174 6.67 -8.10 -16.67
CA GLN A 174 8.10 -7.86 -16.59
C GLN A 174 8.75 -8.27 -17.91
N CYS A 175 9.55 -7.39 -18.47
CA CYS A 175 10.27 -7.62 -19.72
C CYS A 175 11.76 -7.47 -19.49
N VAL A 176 12.53 -8.43 -19.98
CA VAL A 176 13.99 -8.29 -20.07
C VAL A 176 14.35 -8.07 -21.53
N ALA A 177 15.04 -6.98 -21.81
CA ALA A 177 15.61 -6.70 -23.12
C ALA A 177 17.12 -6.82 -23.08
N GLY A 178 17.72 -7.27 -24.20
CA GLY A 178 19.15 -7.48 -24.27
C GLY A 178 19.71 -7.21 -25.65
N ASN A 179 20.91 -6.66 -25.68
CA ASN A 179 21.76 -6.52 -26.85
C ASN A 179 23.18 -7.01 -26.50
N GLY A 180 24.11 -6.89 -27.42
CA GLY A 180 25.51 -7.31 -27.17
C GLY A 180 26.24 -6.63 -26.00
N SER A 181 25.66 -5.55 -25.43
CA SER A 181 26.27 -4.76 -24.33
C SER A 181 25.62 -5.02 -22.95
N GLY A 182 24.56 -5.83 -22.85
CA GLY A 182 23.96 -6.16 -21.55
C GLY A 182 22.48 -6.45 -21.60
N LEU A 183 21.91 -6.64 -20.41
CA LEU A 183 20.49 -6.87 -20.14
C LEU A 183 19.92 -5.70 -19.36
N THR A 184 18.69 -5.37 -19.68
CA THR A 184 17.89 -4.37 -18.95
C THR A 184 16.49 -4.89 -18.70
N MET A 185 15.85 -4.37 -17.66
CA MET A 185 14.51 -4.79 -17.27
C MET A 185 13.54 -3.59 -17.27
N GLY A 186 12.33 -3.87 -17.68
CA GLY A 186 11.20 -2.97 -17.49
C GLY A 186 10.01 -3.74 -16.92
N TYR A 187 9.25 -3.11 -16.07
CA TYR A 187 8.05 -3.71 -15.51
C TYR A 187 6.89 -2.71 -15.46
N GLU A 188 5.69 -3.26 -15.44
CA GLU A 188 4.48 -2.49 -15.22
C GLU A 188 3.44 -3.32 -14.46
N THR A 189 2.61 -2.62 -13.69
CA THR A 189 1.51 -3.21 -12.93
C THR A 189 0.25 -2.41 -13.16
N GLY A 190 -0.90 -3.10 -13.13
CA GLY A 190 -2.20 -2.46 -13.18
C GLY A 190 -3.23 -3.29 -12.44
N GLY A 191 -4.23 -2.64 -11.85
CA GLY A 191 -5.24 -3.28 -11.04
C GLY A 191 -5.61 -2.44 -9.82
N GLY A 192 -6.19 -3.07 -8.82
CA GLY A 192 -6.62 -2.39 -7.59
C GLY A 192 -7.64 -3.19 -6.79
N THR A 193 -8.44 -2.48 -6.01
CA THR A 193 -9.61 -3.01 -5.33
C THR A 193 -10.80 -2.93 -6.28
N ALA A 194 -10.97 -3.94 -7.12
CA ALA A 194 -12.00 -4.01 -8.16
C ALA A 194 -12.23 -5.46 -8.60
N GLY A 195 -13.36 -5.75 -9.22
CA GLY A 195 -13.65 -7.00 -9.90
C GLY A 195 -13.05 -7.05 -11.32
N TRP A 196 -13.65 -7.88 -12.18
CA TRP A 196 -13.18 -8.03 -13.57
C TRP A 196 -13.31 -6.75 -14.40
N GLU A 197 -14.20 -5.83 -13.99
CA GLU A 197 -14.36 -4.52 -14.60
C GLU A 197 -13.11 -3.65 -14.61
N PHE A 198 -12.07 -4.00 -13.82
CA PHE A 198 -10.79 -3.29 -13.85
C PHE A 198 -10.17 -3.23 -15.26
N LEU A 199 -10.51 -4.19 -16.14
CA LEU A 199 -10.04 -4.23 -17.53
C LEU A 199 -10.62 -3.12 -18.41
N GLU A 200 -11.62 -2.37 -17.96
CA GLU A 200 -12.13 -1.19 -18.65
C GLU A 200 -11.09 -0.05 -18.62
N GLU A 201 -10.29 0.02 -17.57
CA GLU A 201 -9.25 1.04 -17.37
C GLU A 201 -7.83 0.50 -17.60
N VAL A 202 -7.61 -0.78 -17.27
CA VAL A 202 -6.30 -1.43 -17.28
C VAL A 202 -6.21 -2.40 -18.46
N LEU A 203 -5.68 -1.92 -19.59
CA LEU A 203 -5.53 -2.73 -20.78
C LEU A 203 -4.23 -3.57 -20.72
N PRO A 204 -4.31 -4.92 -20.82
CA PRO A 204 -3.12 -5.79 -20.74
C PRO A 204 -2.06 -5.45 -21.79
N GLY A 205 -2.48 -5.12 -23.02
CA GLY A 205 -1.56 -4.72 -24.10
C GLY A 205 -0.78 -3.45 -23.77
N THR A 206 -1.46 -2.43 -23.24
CA THR A 206 -0.83 -1.16 -22.86
C THR A 206 0.20 -1.33 -21.73
N LEU A 207 -0.09 -2.20 -20.74
CA LEU A 207 0.88 -2.53 -19.70
C LEU A 207 2.13 -3.19 -20.30
N ALA A 208 1.94 -4.13 -21.23
CA ALA A 208 3.02 -4.83 -21.90
C ALA A 208 3.88 -3.91 -22.76
N GLU A 209 3.26 -3.00 -23.51
CA GLU A 209 3.96 -1.96 -24.30
C GLU A 209 4.81 -1.05 -23.41
N LYS A 210 4.26 -0.61 -22.28
CA LYS A 210 4.99 0.24 -21.32
C LYS A 210 6.19 -0.50 -20.72
N ALA A 211 6.02 -1.75 -20.28
CA ALA A 211 7.11 -2.54 -19.69
C ALA A 211 8.22 -2.83 -20.72
N ALA A 212 7.85 -3.29 -21.93
CA ALA A 212 8.80 -3.52 -23.01
C ALA A 212 9.51 -2.24 -23.42
N GLY A 213 8.78 -1.12 -23.57
CA GLY A 213 9.34 0.18 -23.87
C GLY A 213 10.37 0.66 -22.85
N ARG A 214 10.12 0.45 -21.55
CA ARG A 214 11.10 0.75 -20.48
C ARG A 214 12.36 -0.07 -20.62
N ALA A 215 12.24 -1.39 -20.79
CA ALA A 215 13.39 -2.26 -20.96
C ALA A 215 14.24 -1.84 -22.20
N LEU A 216 13.59 -1.53 -23.30
CA LEU A 216 14.24 -1.12 -24.54
C LEU A 216 14.95 0.24 -24.42
N ARG A 217 14.30 1.25 -23.79
CA ARG A 217 14.91 2.56 -23.55
C ARG A 217 16.11 2.45 -22.62
N ALA A 218 16.04 1.60 -21.61
CA ALA A 218 17.15 1.38 -20.68
C ALA A 218 18.41 0.79 -21.37
N LEU A 219 18.27 0.06 -22.50
CA LEU A 219 19.40 -0.44 -23.29
C LEU A 219 20.27 0.67 -23.88
N SER A 220 19.65 1.79 -24.28
CA SER A 220 20.34 2.96 -24.85
C SER A 220 20.69 4.00 -23.80
N ALA A 221 20.23 3.83 -22.57
CA ALA A 221 20.40 4.80 -21.50
C ALA A 221 21.85 4.93 -21.06
N ARG A 222 22.31 6.14 -20.79
CA ARG A 222 23.63 6.46 -20.28
C ARG A 222 23.60 6.65 -18.77
N ARG A 223 24.74 6.49 -18.11
CA ARG A 223 24.85 6.86 -16.69
C ARG A 223 24.70 8.38 -16.55
N ILE A 224 23.98 8.80 -15.51
CA ILE A 224 23.96 10.21 -15.11
C ILE A 224 25.20 10.54 -14.29
N GLU A 225 25.71 11.74 -14.43
CA GLU A 225 26.73 12.25 -13.52
C GLU A 225 26.07 12.55 -12.16
N GLY A 226 26.63 12.00 -11.10
CA GLY A 226 26.16 12.22 -9.74
C GLY A 226 26.36 13.68 -9.28
N GLY A 227 25.57 14.10 -8.32
CA GLY A 227 25.65 15.43 -7.71
C GLY A 227 24.31 15.95 -7.22
N ARG A 228 24.30 17.14 -6.65
CA ARG A 228 23.08 17.85 -6.30
C ARG A 228 22.52 18.56 -7.53
N MET A 229 21.27 18.28 -7.84
CA MET A 229 20.60 18.87 -9.01
C MET A 229 19.09 18.95 -8.82
N PRO A 230 18.41 19.81 -9.60
CA PRO A 230 16.96 19.81 -9.66
C PRO A 230 16.43 18.42 -10.07
N VAL A 231 15.42 17.94 -9.35
CA VAL A 231 14.72 16.70 -9.68
C VAL A 231 13.25 17.02 -9.92
N VAL A 232 12.71 16.53 -11.03
CA VAL A 232 11.28 16.53 -11.29
C VAL A 232 10.78 15.08 -11.23
N LEU A 233 9.92 14.78 -10.27
CA LEU A 233 9.20 13.50 -10.20
C LEU A 233 7.88 13.67 -10.93
N SER A 234 7.67 12.90 -11.99
CA SER A 234 6.38 12.81 -12.66
C SER A 234 5.34 12.13 -11.77
N SER A 235 4.07 12.43 -11.96
CA SER A 235 2.97 11.69 -11.34
C SER A 235 3.02 10.19 -11.68
N GLU A 236 3.51 9.81 -12.88
CA GLU A 236 3.70 8.41 -13.29
C GLU A 236 4.74 7.66 -12.41
N ALA A 237 5.58 8.37 -11.67
CA ALA A 237 6.51 7.77 -10.73
C ALA A 237 5.78 7.06 -9.57
N GLY A 238 4.51 7.41 -9.34
CA GLY A 238 3.74 6.96 -8.20
C GLY A 238 4.16 7.67 -6.91
N GLY A 239 3.53 7.31 -5.80
CA GLY A 239 3.78 7.93 -4.50
C GLY A 239 4.83 7.22 -3.63
N THR A 240 5.70 6.38 -4.21
CA THR A 240 6.69 5.61 -3.44
C THR A 240 7.50 6.51 -2.48
N MET A 241 7.87 7.71 -2.91
CA MET A 241 8.60 8.64 -2.05
C MET A 241 7.76 9.08 -0.83
N VAL A 242 6.50 9.49 -1.01
CA VAL A 242 5.66 9.91 0.12
C VAL A 242 5.33 8.74 1.03
N HIS A 243 5.15 7.55 0.49
CA HIS A 243 4.92 6.33 1.25
C HIS A 243 6.09 6.05 2.20
N GLU A 244 7.30 5.97 1.66
CA GLU A 244 8.50 5.62 2.42
C GLU A 244 9.00 6.77 3.29
N ALA A 245 9.27 7.94 2.69
CA ALA A 245 9.91 9.05 3.38
C ALA A 245 9.00 9.76 4.40
N VAL A 246 7.69 9.59 4.29
CA VAL A 246 6.71 10.27 5.15
C VAL A 246 5.79 9.28 5.83
N GLY A 247 5.10 8.44 5.07
CA GLY A 247 4.00 7.60 5.54
C GLY A 247 4.39 6.69 6.70
N HIS A 248 5.46 5.93 6.59
CA HIS A 248 5.94 5.08 7.69
C HIS A 248 6.32 5.88 8.93
N GLY A 249 6.90 7.06 8.77
CA GLY A 249 7.22 7.95 9.88
C GLY A 249 5.99 8.51 10.61
N LEU A 250 4.81 8.48 9.96
CA LEU A 250 3.56 8.97 10.54
C LEU A 250 2.67 7.85 11.11
N GLU A 251 3.12 6.60 11.13
CA GLU A 251 2.47 5.53 11.85
C GLU A 251 2.72 5.68 13.37
N ALA A 252 1.64 5.79 14.14
CA ALA A 252 1.69 6.21 15.56
C ALA A 252 2.53 5.30 16.46
N ASP A 253 2.63 4.01 16.15
CA ASP A 253 3.46 3.07 16.92
C ASP A 253 4.96 3.37 16.78
N LEU A 254 5.44 3.78 15.62
CA LEU A 254 6.82 4.20 15.41
C LEU A 254 7.09 5.53 16.08
N ALA A 255 6.19 6.51 15.93
CA ALA A 255 6.33 7.82 16.59
C ALA A 255 6.38 7.66 18.12
N ARG A 256 5.47 6.88 18.72
CA ARG A 256 5.41 6.64 20.17
C ARG A 256 6.65 5.92 20.72
N ARG A 257 7.25 5.02 19.95
CA ARG A 257 8.48 4.31 20.34
C ARG A 257 9.76 5.13 20.15
N GLY A 258 9.64 6.37 19.70
CA GLY A 258 10.79 7.21 19.35
C GLY A 258 11.50 6.79 18.05
N MET A 259 10.85 5.98 17.23
CA MET A 259 11.37 5.42 15.97
C MET A 259 10.89 6.21 14.74
N SER A 260 10.51 7.47 14.93
CA SER A 260 10.11 8.36 13.84
C SER A 260 10.79 9.72 13.98
N VAL A 261 11.29 10.21 12.85
CA VAL A 261 11.82 11.59 12.73
C VAL A 261 10.73 12.65 12.98
N TYR A 262 9.45 12.29 12.80
CA TYR A 262 8.30 13.20 12.97
C TYR A 262 7.68 13.16 14.38
N ARG A 263 8.19 12.34 15.31
CA ARG A 263 7.56 12.07 16.61
C ARG A 263 7.16 13.32 17.42
N ASP A 264 7.99 14.36 17.38
CA ASP A 264 7.80 15.59 18.15
C ASP A 264 7.32 16.78 17.26
N SER A 265 6.87 16.49 16.04
CA SER A 265 6.61 17.51 15.01
C SER A 265 5.12 17.88 14.86
N LEU A 266 4.23 17.33 15.70
CA LEU A 266 2.79 17.65 15.61
C LEU A 266 2.56 19.16 15.78
N GLY A 267 1.83 19.77 14.85
CA GLY A 267 1.58 21.22 14.81
C GLY A 267 2.73 22.04 14.27
N THR A 268 3.87 21.45 13.94
CA THR A 268 5.03 22.16 13.38
C THR A 268 5.16 21.97 11.87
N ARG A 269 6.01 22.77 11.25
CA ARG A 269 6.31 22.69 9.82
C ARG A 269 7.26 21.53 9.55
N VAL A 270 6.82 20.63 8.68
CA VAL A 270 7.59 19.44 8.24
C VAL A 270 7.83 19.43 6.72
N GLY A 271 7.33 20.43 6.00
CA GLY A 271 7.47 20.51 4.55
C GLY A 271 7.14 21.90 3.99
N SER A 272 7.22 22.01 2.68
CA SER A 272 6.83 23.20 1.93
C SER A 272 5.36 23.56 2.17
N PRO A 273 4.98 24.84 2.23
CA PRO A 273 3.58 25.24 2.31
C PRO A 273 2.74 24.82 1.10
N LEU A 274 3.35 24.36 0.02
CA LEU A 274 2.66 23.80 -1.15
C LEU A 274 2.24 22.34 -0.96
N VAL A 275 2.68 21.66 0.13
CA VAL A 275 2.49 20.24 0.33
C VAL A 275 1.38 19.99 1.36
N SER A 276 0.35 19.27 0.91
CA SER A 276 -0.65 18.68 1.79
C SER A 276 -0.72 17.18 1.52
N ILE A 277 -0.80 16.37 2.59
CA ILE A 277 -0.76 14.89 2.51
C ILE A 277 -1.94 14.32 3.27
N VAL A 278 -2.61 13.34 2.65
CA VAL A 278 -3.67 12.56 3.27
C VAL A 278 -3.35 11.07 3.17
N ASP A 279 -3.91 10.27 4.07
CA ASP A 279 -4.06 8.83 3.91
C ASP A 279 -5.56 8.54 3.77
N ASP A 280 -5.98 7.91 2.66
CA ASP A 280 -7.38 7.85 2.28
C ASP A 280 -7.81 6.45 1.84
N ALA A 281 -8.53 5.75 2.72
CA ALA A 281 -9.10 4.42 2.47
C ALA A 281 -10.37 4.46 1.61
N THR A 282 -10.89 5.65 1.24
CA THR A 282 -12.19 5.78 0.58
C THR A 282 -12.13 6.02 -0.92
N ILE A 283 -10.93 6.07 -1.51
CA ILE A 283 -10.75 6.33 -2.95
C ILE A 283 -11.20 5.10 -3.77
N PRO A 284 -12.24 5.20 -4.61
CA PRO A 284 -12.73 4.06 -5.36
C PRO A 284 -11.67 3.40 -6.24
N GLY A 285 -11.65 2.08 -6.29
CA GLY A 285 -10.78 1.28 -7.14
C GLY A 285 -9.30 1.23 -6.72
N LYS A 286 -8.87 2.00 -5.70
CA LYS A 286 -7.46 2.02 -5.28
C LYS A 286 -7.15 0.88 -4.32
N ARG A 287 -5.92 0.35 -4.43
CA ARG A 287 -5.52 -0.90 -3.78
C ARG A 287 -5.53 -0.85 -2.25
N GLY A 288 -5.39 0.33 -1.64
CA GLY A 288 -5.47 0.53 -0.19
C GLY A 288 -6.88 0.83 0.33
N SER A 289 -7.93 0.76 -0.51
CA SER A 289 -9.29 1.15 -0.14
C SER A 289 -10.11 -0.01 0.39
N PHE A 290 -10.93 0.28 1.41
CA PHE A 290 -11.82 -0.68 2.08
C PHE A 290 -12.94 0.05 2.85
N GLY A 291 -13.98 -0.70 3.22
CA GLY A 291 -15.08 -0.17 4.03
C GLY A 291 -14.74 -0.05 5.51
N ILE A 292 -14.06 -1.07 6.08
CA ILE A 292 -13.52 -1.06 7.45
C ILE A 292 -12.10 -1.58 7.47
N ASP A 293 -11.29 -1.10 8.44
CA ASP A 293 -9.99 -1.69 8.76
C ASP A 293 -10.15 -3.05 9.48
N ASP A 294 -9.03 -3.71 9.77
CA ASP A 294 -9.01 -5.03 10.38
C ASP A 294 -9.29 -5.01 11.91
N GLU A 295 -9.68 -3.86 12.45
CA GLU A 295 -10.22 -3.69 13.81
C GLU A 295 -11.70 -3.24 13.80
N GLY A 296 -12.34 -3.21 12.61
CA GLY A 296 -13.73 -2.78 12.43
C GLY A 296 -13.95 -1.26 12.52
N SER A 297 -12.90 -0.47 12.37
CA SER A 297 -13.03 0.99 12.25
C SER A 297 -13.34 1.37 10.80
N PRO A 298 -14.29 2.31 10.54
CA PRO A 298 -14.58 2.74 9.17
C PRO A 298 -13.35 3.29 8.46
N GLY A 299 -13.17 2.89 7.19
CA GLY A 299 -12.22 3.51 6.29
C GLY A 299 -12.53 5.01 6.15
N ARG A 300 -11.50 5.83 6.15
CA ARG A 300 -11.68 7.29 6.10
C ARG A 300 -10.51 7.99 5.43
N ARG A 301 -10.71 9.27 5.16
CA ARG A 301 -9.64 10.18 4.76
C ARG A 301 -9.08 10.86 5.98
N THR A 302 -7.80 10.65 6.26
CA THR A 302 -7.05 11.23 7.38
C THR A 302 -6.10 12.29 6.86
N LEU A 303 -6.23 13.53 7.33
CA LEU A 303 -5.30 14.62 7.00
C LEU A 303 -4.03 14.47 7.85
N LEU A 304 -2.90 14.22 7.19
CA LEU A 304 -1.60 14.05 7.83
C LEU A 304 -0.79 15.34 7.84
N VAL A 305 -0.70 16.02 6.70
CA VAL A 305 0.00 17.30 6.55
C VAL A 305 -0.92 18.28 5.82
N SER A 306 -1.03 19.51 6.31
CA SER A 306 -1.74 20.62 5.68
C SER A 306 -0.80 21.79 5.51
N ASP A 307 -0.60 22.22 4.27
CA ASP A 307 0.25 23.38 3.94
C ASP A 307 1.63 23.31 4.60
N GLY A 308 2.21 22.10 4.59
CA GLY A 308 3.49 21.79 5.20
C GLY A 308 3.50 21.64 6.73
N ILE A 309 2.35 21.73 7.39
CA ILE A 309 2.21 21.57 8.85
C ILE A 309 1.71 20.17 9.17
N LEU A 310 2.40 19.43 10.05
CA LEU A 310 1.95 18.11 10.51
C LEU A 310 0.67 18.23 11.35
N ARG A 311 -0.37 17.49 10.98
CA ARG A 311 -1.70 17.55 11.60
C ARG A 311 -2.08 16.30 12.36
N GLY A 312 -1.48 15.15 12.07
CA GLY A 312 -1.84 13.91 12.74
C GLY A 312 -0.94 12.75 12.36
N PHE A 313 -1.22 11.62 13.00
CA PHE A 313 -0.60 10.33 12.77
C PHE A 313 -1.67 9.29 12.42
N LEU A 314 -1.24 8.12 11.94
CA LEU A 314 -2.09 6.98 11.63
C LEU A 314 -2.21 6.09 12.88
N TYR A 315 -3.44 5.87 13.35
CA TYR A 315 -3.73 5.14 14.59
C TYR A 315 -4.52 3.86 14.33
N ASP A 316 -4.12 2.79 15.02
CA ASP A 316 -5.00 1.68 15.35
C ASP A 316 -5.86 2.02 16.60
N ARG A 317 -6.79 1.13 16.97
CA ARG A 317 -7.65 1.38 18.15
C ARG A 317 -6.89 1.44 19.47
N LEU A 318 -5.85 0.62 19.61
CA LEU A 318 -5.08 0.58 20.85
C LEU A 318 -4.31 1.88 21.09
N LEU A 319 -3.61 2.35 20.07
CA LEU A 319 -2.82 3.59 20.15
C LEU A 319 -3.71 4.82 20.22
N ALA A 320 -4.82 4.84 19.46
CA ALA A 320 -5.81 5.90 19.55
C ALA A 320 -6.35 6.07 20.98
N ARG A 321 -6.68 4.94 21.64
CA ARG A 321 -7.10 4.94 23.03
C ARG A 321 -6.03 5.47 23.98
N LYS A 322 -4.77 5.06 23.78
CA LYS A 322 -3.62 5.51 24.59
C LYS A 322 -3.36 7.00 24.50
N GLU A 323 -3.58 7.57 23.31
CA GLU A 323 -3.37 9.01 23.04
C GLU A 323 -4.64 9.83 23.33
N GLY A 324 -5.79 9.19 23.63
CA GLY A 324 -7.06 9.89 23.84
C GLY A 324 -7.63 10.52 22.56
N VAL A 325 -7.31 9.96 21.37
CA VAL A 325 -7.76 10.43 20.06
C VAL A 325 -8.64 9.39 19.37
N PRO A 326 -9.45 9.76 18.38
CA PRO A 326 -10.20 8.77 17.59
C PRO A 326 -9.27 7.89 16.75
N PRO A 327 -9.59 6.58 16.56
CA PRO A 327 -8.88 5.74 15.60
C PRO A 327 -9.04 6.28 14.18
N THR A 328 -8.01 6.14 13.35
CA THR A 328 -7.99 6.67 11.99
C THR A 328 -8.41 5.67 10.91
N GLY A 329 -8.77 4.42 11.30
CA GLY A 329 -9.10 3.36 10.35
C GLY A 329 -7.84 2.77 9.71
N ASN A 330 -6.75 2.72 10.46
CA ASN A 330 -5.45 2.24 9.98
C ASN A 330 -4.95 1.00 10.76
N GLY A 331 -5.79 0.38 11.58
CA GLY A 331 -5.48 -0.87 12.27
C GLY A 331 -5.54 -2.05 11.29
N ARG A 332 -4.43 -2.38 10.64
CA ARG A 332 -4.38 -3.38 9.57
C ARG A 332 -3.45 -4.54 9.90
N ARG A 333 -3.73 -5.72 9.32
CA ARG A 333 -2.95 -6.95 9.45
C ARG A 333 -2.84 -7.70 8.12
N GLU A 334 -1.79 -8.49 7.95
CA GLU A 334 -1.65 -9.33 6.75
C GLU A 334 -2.73 -10.42 6.69
N SER A 335 -3.01 -11.07 7.82
CA SER A 335 -4.01 -12.13 7.90
C SER A 335 -4.47 -12.37 9.35
N TYR A 336 -5.42 -13.27 9.54
CA TYR A 336 -5.88 -13.70 10.88
C TYR A 336 -4.75 -14.28 11.76
N ARG A 337 -3.57 -14.56 11.21
CA ARG A 337 -2.38 -15.02 11.98
C ARG A 337 -1.64 -13.89 12.67
N HIS A 338 -1.98 -12.64 12.33
CA HIS A 338 -1.23 -11.45 12.76
C HIS A 338 -2.12 -10.51 13.57
N ARG A 339 -1.52 -9.89 14.59
CA ARG A 339 -2.17 -8.78 15.29
C ARG A 339 -2.22 -7.54 14.39
N PRO A 340 -3.27 -6.69 14.50
CA PRO A 340 -3.30 -5.43 13.77
C PRO A 340 -2.25 -4.46 14.32
N ILE A 341 -1.73 -3.63 13.44
CA ILE A 341 -0.82 -2.53 13.74
C ILE A 341 -1.18 -1.34 12.84
N PRO A 342 -0.77 -0.10 13.18
CA PRO A 342 -0.97 1.05 12.29
C PRO A 342 -0.28 0.84 10.95
N ARG A 343 -1.03 1.01 9.85
CA ARG A 343 -0.56 0.85 8.46
C ARG A 343 -1.24 1.88 7.56
N MET A 344 -0.50 2.37 6.59
CA MET A 344 -1.05 3.22 5.52
C MET A 344 -2.14 2.51 4.72
N THR A 345 -2.97 3.29 4.03
CA THR A 345 -3.99 2.86 3.06
C THR A 345 -3.63 3.38 1.66
N ASN A 346 -4.17 4.51 1.23
CA ASN A 346 -3.67 5.20 0.05
C ASN A 346 -3.08 6.54 0.52
N THR A 347 -1.76 6.63 0.54
CA THR A 347 -1.05 7.84 0.97
C THR A 347 -0.84 8.76 -0.23
N VAL A 348 -1.36 9.98 -0.17
CA VAL A 348 -1.48 10.89 -1.31
C VAL A 348 -0.94 12.27 -0.99
N ILE A 349 0.02 12.76 -1.80
CA ILE A 349 0.27 14.20 -1.88
C ILE A 349 -0.83 14.81 -2.76
N LEU A 350 -1.54 15.79 -2.22
CA LEU A 350 -2.63 16.44 -2.95
C LEU A 350 -2.12 17.26 -4.12
N PRO A 351 -2.88 17.30 -5.26
CA PRO A 351 -2.54 18.13 -6.40
C PRO A 351 -2.43 19.62 -6.05
N GLY A 352 -1.52 20.29 -6.73
CA GLY A 352 -1.36 21.75 -6.73
C GLY A 352 -2.03 22.43 -7.92
N THR A 353 -1.38 23.45 -8.45
CA THR A 353 -1.97 24.29 -9.52
C THR A 353 -1.08 24.46 -10.74
N SER A 354 0.15 23.96 -10.73
CA SER A 354 1.07 24.08 -11.87
C SER A 354 0.83 22.96 -12.87
N SER A 355 0.88 23.24 -14.18
CA SER A 355 0.88 22.13 -15.14
C SER A 355 2.22 21.37 -15.13
N PRO A 356 2.23 20.04 -15.37
CA PRO A 356 3.46 19.24 -15.44
C PRO A 356 4.47 19.79 -16.46
N GLU A 357 3.99 20.31 -17.59
CA GLU A 357 4.81 20.92 -18.62
C GLU A 357 5.48 22.21 -18.15
N GLU A 358 4.77 23.05 -17.38
CA GLU A 358 5.36 24.26 -16.78
C GLU A 358 6.42 23.93 -15.75
N ILE A 359 6.17 22.89 -14.96
CA ILE A 359 7.15 22.38 -13.98
C ILE A 359 8.42 21.94 -14.72
N LEU A 360 8.29 21.13 -15.77
CA LEU A 360 9.44 20.64 -16.53
C LEU A 360 10.19 21.80 -17.21
N ARG A 361 9.46 22.74 -17.86
CA ARG A 361 10.07 23.91 -18.52
C ARG A 361 10.83 24.84 -17.58
N SER A 362 10.49 24.81 -16.29
CA SER A 362 11.14 25.64 -15.26
C SER A 362 12.51 25.13 -14.82
N VAL A 363 12.99 24.00 -15.37
CA VAL A 363 14.28 23.40 -15.05
C VAL A 363 15.16 23.39 -16.27
N ASP A 364 16.27 24.14 -16.27
CA ASP A 364 17.19 24.16 -17.39
C ASP A 364 17.97 22.84 -17.52
N ARG A 365 18.54 22.35 -16.40
CA ARG A 365 19.30 21.10 -16.31
C ARG A 365 18.95 20.35 -15.04
N GLY A 366 18.72 19.02 -15.13
CA GLY A 366 18.36 18.21 -13.97
C GLY A 366 17.99 16.78 -14.34
N LEU A 367 17.29 16.11 -13.43
CA LEU A 367 16.78 14.75 -13.61
C LEU A 367 15.25 14.78 -13.67
N PHE A 368 14.67 14.20 -14.71
CA PHE A 368 13.24 13.90 -14.81
C PHE A 368 13.04 12.41 -14.52
N VAL A 369 12.27 12.08 -13.48
CA VAL A 369 11.96 10.70 -13.06
C VAL A 369 10.54 10.36 -13.47
N ARG A 370 10.40 9.34 -14.30
CA ARG A 370 9.12 8.86 -14.81
C ARG A 370 8.64 7.63 -14.07
N LYS A 371 9.55 6.81 -13.56
CA LYS A 371 9.23 5.64 -12.72
C LYS A 371 10.26 5.49 -11.62
N MET A 372 9.78 5.39 -10.39
CA MET A 372 10.60 5.00 -9.25
C MET A 372 10.82 3.49 -9.27
N GLY A 373 11.99 3.07 -8.85
CA GLY A 373 12.32 1.69 -8.53
C GLY A 373 12.03 1.37 -7.07
N GLY A 374 12.75 0.40 -6.55
CA GLY A 374 12.76 0.10 -5.12
C GLY A 374 13.38 1.23 -4.30
N GLY A 375 13.00 1.30 -3.04
CA GLY A 375 13.57 2.26 -2.12
C GLY A 375 13.50 1.77 -0.69
N GLN A 376 14.21 2.48 0.19
CA GLN A 376 14.20 2.23 1.62
C GLN A 376 14.36 3.53 2.39
N VAL A 377 13.79 3.55 3.59
CA VAL A 377 13.88 4.67 4.52
C VAL A 377 14.35 4.18 5.88
N ASN A 378 15.17 4.98 6.53
CA ASN A 378 15.39 4.89 7.96
C ASN A 378 14.40 5.82 8.66
N THR A 379 13.34 5.30 9.22
CA THR A 379 12.28 6.12 9.84
C THR A 379 12.77 6.93 11.04
N VAL A 380 13.84 6.49 11.71
CA VAL A 380 14.41 7.17 12.88
C VAL A 380 15.11 8.46 12.48
N THR A 381 15.93 8.42 11.42
CA THR A 381 16.70 9.57 10.92
C THR A 381 15.96 10.33 9.83
N GLY A 382 15.05 9.68 9.13
CA GLY A 382 14.37 10.21 7.94
C GLY A 382 15.15 10.03 6.65
N ASP A 383 16.35 9.44 6.68
CA ASP A 383 17.18 9.28 5.48
C ASP A 383 16.59 8.21 4.56
N PHE A 384 16.56 8.51 3.27
CA PHE A 384 16.06 7.61 2.24
C PHE A 384 17.02 7.45 1.07
N MET A 385 16.85 6.32 0.38
CA MET A 385 17.47 6.06 -0.92
C MET A 385 16.44 5.38 -1.82
N PHE A 386 16.29 5.90 -3.05
CA PHE A 386 15.41 5.33 -4.07
C PHE A 386 16.16 5.10 -5.37
N GLU A 387 15.91 3.97 -6.01
CA GLU A 387 16.36 3.71 -7.37
C GLU A 387 15.43 4.40 -8.38
N VAL A 388 16.01 4.83 -9.49
CA VAL A 388 15.26 5.37 -10.63
C VAL A 388 15.14 4.28 -11.69
N ALA A 389 13.94 3.71 -11.82
CA ALA A 389 13.67 2.67 -12.82
C ALA A 389 13.54 3.23 -14.25
N GLU A 390 13.01 4.45 -14.39
CA GLU A 390 12.95 5.19 -15.65
C GLU A 390 13.20 6.67 -15.38
N GLY A 391 14.27 7.21 -15.93
CA GLY A 391 14.63 8.61 -15.80
C GLY A 391 15.23 9.19 -17.08
N TYR A 392 15.25 10.51 -17.16
CA TYR A 392 15.73 11.27 -18.30
C TYR A 392 16.51 12.50 -17.83
N ARG A 393 17.51 12.91 -18.59
CA ARG A 393 18.08 14.25 -18.38
C ARG A 393 17.03 15.30 -18.70
N ILE A 394 17.06 16.40 -17.97
CA ILE A 394 16.36 17.62 -18.38
C ILE A 394 17.38 18.50 -19.07
N GLU A 395 17.05 18.98 -20.27
CA GLU A 395 17.88 19.88 -21.08
C GLU A 395 17.02 21.00 -21.65
N ASN A 396 17.31 22.25 -21.28
CA ASN A 396 16.57 23.44 -21.70
C ASN A 396 15.04 23.32 -21.48
N GLY A 397 14.63 22.84 -20.29
CA GLY A 397 13.23 22.70 -19.92
C GLY A 397 12.49 21.56 -20.63
N ARG A 398 13.19 20.58 -21.21
CA ARG A 398 12.61 19.47 -21.96
C ARG A 398 13.20 18.14 -21.51
N GLN A 399 12.42 17.07 -21.70
CA GLN A 399 12.91 15.71 -21.53
C GLN A 399 13.94 15.40 -22.63
N GLY A 400 15.16 15.08 -22.20
CA GLY A 400 16.29 14.71 -23.05
C GLY A 400 16.54 13.20 -23.10
N GLU A 401 17.82 12.79 -23.12
CA GLU A 401 18.23 11.39 -23.21
C GLU A 401 17.85 10.57 -21.96
N PRO A 402 17.50 9.27 -22.12
CA PRO A 402 17.25 8.37 -20.98
C PRO A 402 18.52 8.14 -20.18
N VAL A 403 18.36 8.03 -18.87
CA VAL A 403 19.44 7.70 -17.91
C VAL A 403 19.21 6.37 -17.22
N ARG A 404 20.28 5.72 -16.80
CA ARG A 404 20.28 4.47 -16.04
C ARG A 404 21.20 4.52 -14.83
N GLY A 405 20.88 3.67 -13.84
CA GLY A 405 21.69 3.51 -12.62
C GLY A 405 21.64 4.76 -11.74
N ALA A 406 20.65 5.62 -11.90
CA ALA A 406 20.43 6.76 -11.03
C ALA A 406 19.79 6.32 -9.71
N THR A 407 20.27 6.88 -8.62
CA THR A 407 19.65 6.80 -7.30
C THR A 407 19.35 8.22 -6.81
N ILE A 408 18.30 8.36 -5.99
CA ILE A 408 17.97 9.62 -5.34
C ILE A 408 18.09 9.40 -3.85
N THR A 409 18.88 10.24 -3.19
CA THR A 409 19.08 10.20 -1.74
C THR A 409 18.74 11.54 -1.11
N GLY A 410 18.25 11.49 0.11
CA GLY A 410 17.87 12.67 0.88
C GLY A 410 17.33 12.30 2.25
N ASN A 411 16.74 13.30 2.89
CA ASN A 411 16.08 13.17 4.18
C ASN A 411 14.60 13.59 4.02
N GLY A 412 13.66 12.82 4.58
CA GLY A 412 12.23 12.99 4.35
C GLY A 412 11.71 14.42 4.62
N PRO A 413 11.84 14.96 5.85
CA PRO A 413 11.45 16.35 6.15
C PRO A 413 12.14 17.40 5.27
N GLU A 414 13.45 17.23 5.03
CA GLU A 414 14.19 18.15 4.17
C GLU A 414 13.67 18.11 2.72
N ALA A 415 13.47 16.92 2.18
CA ALA A 415 12.94 16.72 0.82
C ALA A 415 11.54 17.33 0.66
N LEU A 416 10.66 17.12 1.63
CA LEU A 416 9.35 17.79 1.63
C LEU A 416 9.48 19.33 1.63
N GLY A 417 10.49 19.87 2.33
CA GLY A 417 10.80 21.30 2.35
C GLY A 417 11.31 21.83 1.01
N MET A 418 11.99 21.00 0.23
CA MET A 418 12.55 21.34 -1.08
C MET A 418 11.50 21.39 -2.20
N ILE A 419 10.28 20.89 -1.97
CA ILE A 419 9.22 20.92 -2.99
C ILE A 419 8.78 22.37 -3.21
N ASP A 420 9.10 22.93 -4.37
CA ASP A 420 8.83 24.31 -4.70
C ASP A 420 7.82 24.47 -5.87
N ARG A 421 7.38 23.35 -6.49
CA ARG A 421 6.24 23.30 -7.41
C ARG A 421 5.51 21.97 -7.27
N VAL A 422 4.17 22.03 -7.35
CA VAL A 422 3.26 20.89 -7.25
C VAL A 422 2.30 20.93 -8.44
N GLY A 423 2.22 19.82 -9.16
CA GLY A 423 1.41 19.67 -10.37
C GLY A 423 -0.09 19.60 -10.07
N ASP A 424 -0.90 19.84 -11.09
CA ASP A 424 -2.36 19.69 -11.08
C ASP A 424 -2.81 18.27 -11.50
N ASP A 425 -1.86 17.43 -11.91
CA ASP A 425 -2.04 16.02 -12.23
C ASP A 425 -1.97 15.13 -10.97
N LEU A 426 -2.35 13.86 -11.11
CA LEU A 426 -2.23 12.87 -10.03
C LEU A 426 -2.01 11.47 -10.60
N GLY A 427 -0.94 10.82 -10.20
CA GLY A 427 -0.65 9.43 -10.56
C GLY A 427 -0.61 8.52 -9.35
N PHE A 428 -1.13 7.29 -9.53
CA PHE A 428 -1.19 6.27 -8.48
C PHE A 428 -0.18 5.15 -8.74
N GLY A 429 0.54 4.77 -7.70
CA GLY A 429 1.28 3.53 -7.58
C GLY A 429 0.45 2.46 -6.87
N LEU A 430 0.81 1.20 -7.12
CA LEU A 430 0.24 0.03 -6.47
C LEU A 430 1.34 -0.70 -5.72
N GLY A 431 1.13 -0.96 -4.43
CA GLY A 431 2.15 -1.57 -3.60
C GLY A 431 1.63 -2.65 -2.64
N THR A 432 2.57 -3.36 -2.07
CA THR A 432 2.40 -4.14 -0.85
C THR A 432 3.39 -3.58 0.17
N CYS A 433 2.87 -2.98 1.21
CA CYS A 433 3.67 -2.37 2.26
C CYS A 433 4.10 -3.43 3.27
N GLY A 434 5.40 -3.52 3.57
CA GLY A 434 5.99 -4.43 4.54
C GLY A 434 6.33 -3.74 5.85
N LYS A 435 5.85 -4.29 7.00
CA LYS A 435 6.22 -3.82 8.35
C LYS A 435 6.05 -4.94 9.36
N GLU A 436 7.00 -5.12 10.27
CA GLU A 436 7.00 -6.17 11.28
C GLU A 436 6.71 -7.58 10.70
N GLY A 437 7.24 -7.88 9.51
CA GLY A 437 7.03 -9.16 8.82
C GLY A 437 5.64 -9.34 8.20
N GLN A 438 4.81 -8.31 8.18
CA GLN A 438 3.46 -8.32 7.63
C GLN A 438 3.38 -7.50 6.34
N GLY A 439 2.78 -8.06 5.28
CA GLY A 439 2.47 -7.39 4.02
C GLY A 439 1.01 -6.98 3.92
N VAL A 440 0.71 -5.71 3.61
CA VAL A 440 -0.67 -5.26 3.35
C VAL A 440 -0.78 -4.52 2.02
N PRO A 441 -1.90 -4.67 1.28
CA PRO A 441 -2.11 -3.93 0.04
C PRO A 441 -2.26 -2.43 0.33
N VAL A 442 -1.55 -1.61 -0.45
CA VAL A 442 -1.57 -0.14 -0.35
C VAL A 442 -1.62 0.50 -1.73
N GLY A 443 -2.08 1.75 -1.77
CA GLY A 443 -1.86 2.68 -2.86
C GLY A 443 -0.99 3.84 -2.38
N ASP A 444 -0.28 4.43 -3.30
CA ASP A 444 0.43 5.67 -3.07
C ASP A 444 0.25 6.61 -4.26
N ALA A 445 0.19 7.91 -4.03
CA ALA A 445 -0.03 8.84 -5.13
C ALA A 445 0.66 10.18 -4.88
N GLN A 446 1.08 10.78 -5.99
CA GLN A 446 1.59 12.14 -6.01
C GLN A 446 1.31 12.81 -7.35
N PRO A 447 1.21 14.15 -7.35
CA PRO A 447 1.29 14.94 -8.57
C PRO A 447 2.72 15.01 -9.09
N THR A 448 2.94 15.65 -10.23
CA THR A 448 4.27 16.03 -10.67
C THR A 448 4.88 17.04 -9.69
N LEU A 449 6.06 16.73 -9.15
CA LEU A 449 6.75 17.51 -8.12
C LEU A 449 8.09 18.02 -8.63
N ARG A 450 8.45 19.26 -8.27
CA ARG A 450 9.81 19.76 -8.45
C ARG A 450 10.50 19.97 -7.11
N PHE A 451 11.73 19.46 -6.99
CA PHE A 451 12.62 19.69 -5.87
C PHE A 451 13.61 20.78 -6.24
N GLY A 452 13.45 21.95 -5.57
CA GLY A 452 14.31 23.09 -5.70
C GLY A 452 15.53 23.05 -4.76
N PRO A 453 16.28 24.17 -4.67
CA PRO A 453 17.44 24.26 -3.75
C PRO A 453 17.06 23.93 -2.30
N PRO A 454 17.97 23.30 -1.53
CA PRO A 454 19.38 22.95 -1.84
C PRO A 454 19.58 21.68 -2.70
N PHE A 455 18.54 21.15 -3.34
CA PHE A 455 18.48 20.02 -4.27
C PHE A 455 18.74 18.65 -3.63
N LEU A 456 18.06 17.65 -4.16
CA LEU A 456 18.31 16.24 -3.84
C LEU A 456 19.67 15.80 -4.40
N THR A 457 20.24 14.79 -3.76
CA THR A 457 21.45 14.14 -4.27
C THR A 457 21.08 13.00 -5.22
N VAL A 458 21.63 13.05 -6.42
CA VAL A 458 21.52 12.02 -7.45
C VAL A 458 22.87 11.31 -7.54
N GLY A 459 22.89 9.96 -7.49
CA GLY A 459 24.11 9.15 -7.53
C GLY A 459 24.08 8.06 -8.58
#